data_2ecd3600b4ac4145b70e5bdbae86bca8
#
_entry.id   2ecd3600b4ac4145b70e5bdbae86bca8
#
_cell.length_a   1.000
_cell.length_b   1.000
_cell.length_c   1.000
_cell.angle_alpha   90.00
_cell.angle_beta   90.00
_cell.angle_gamma   90.00
#
_symmetry.space_group_name_H-M   'P 1'
#
loop_
_entity.id
_entity.type
_entity.pdbx_description
1 polymer ?
#
loop_
_entity_poly.entity_id
_entity_poly.type
_entity_poly.pdbx_seq_one_letter_code
_entity_poly.pdbx_strand_id
1 'polypeptide(L)'
;MAFVKSYMETFNNESFVLIIEEPEAHLHPIAQRWLKKYINKMCESGIQVVISTHSPEFIDPSNLDGLVKVYKKDSITQIKQIESCELYNHCIELGAPSDKITKENILPFYSACLYSEQLKGLFAQTIILVEGDSESLSLPFYFERAGFNLESNGIEIIKSQGKNNLLKYYRFFISFGYRCFCLFDADEGHGRDKKNDDFKSIFDIGTIDSAQNCFSCGQQWGYFGVDYETYMRSTVASYSDMESDAKDFLLSNSKPIIAKYVAEKNDIIPGFIENIINVLR
;
A
#
# COMPACT_ATOMS: atom_id res chain seq x y z
N MET A 1 1.59 -23.71 -23.54
CA MET A 1 2.70 -24.20 -22.69
C MET A 1 3.42 -25.42 -23.26
N ALA A 2 2.71 -26.48 -23.65
CA ALA A 2 3.33 -27.61 -24.40
C ALA A 2 4.05 -27.14 -25.69
N PHE A 3 3.47 -26.17 -26.40
CA PHE A 3 4.05 -25.58 -27.61
C PHE A 3 5.42 -24.91 -27.35
N VAL A 4 5.53 -24.10 -26.29
CA VAL A 4 6.81 -23.43 -25.94
C VAL A 4 7.89 -24.45 -25.63
N LYS A 5 7.55 -25.50 -24.87
CA LYS A 5 8.50 -26.61 -24.58
C LYS A 5 8.92 -27.32 -25.82
N SER A 6 7.99 -27.67 -26.71
CA SER A 6 8.29 -28.34 -27.98
C SER A 6 9.15 -27.47 -28.90
N TYR A 7 8.87 -26.15 -28.92
CA TYR A 7 9.62 -25.17 -29.69
C TYR A 7 11.08 -25.10 -29.20
N MET A 8 11.29 -25.05 -27.89
CA MET A 8 12.62 -25.02 -27.27
C MET A 8 13.43 -26.28 -27.59
N GLU A 9 12.79 -27.45 -27.58
CA GLU A 9 13.42 -28.73 -27.91
C GLU A 9 13.84 -28.81 -29.40
N THR A 10 13.16 -28.06 -30.26
CA THR A 10 13.41 -28.04 -31.70
C THR A 10 14.50 -27.06 -32.13
N PHE A 11 14.63 -25.93 -31.41
CA PHE A 11 15.58 -24.86 -31.75
C PHE A 11 16.72 -24.76 -30.72
N ASN A 12 17.42 -25.87 -30.51
CA ASN A 12 18.55 -26.02 -29.59
C ASN A 12 19.69 -25.03 -29.89
N ASN A 13 19.62 -23.78 -29.54
CA ASN A 13 20.66 -22.73 -29.46
C ASN A 13 20.22 -21.34 -29.91
N GLU A 14 18.95 -21.11 -30.20
CA GLU A 14 18.47 -19.77 -30.50
C GLU A 14 17.92 -19.11 -29.22
N SER A 15 18.43 -17.90 -28.92
CA SER A 15 17.87 -17.08 -27.88
C SER A 15 16.56 -16.49 -28.38
N PHE A 16 15.48 -16.68 -27.64
CA PHE A 16 14.19 -16.05 -27.95
C PHE A 16 13.60 -15.35 -26.73
N VAL A 17 12.76 -14.34 -26.99
CA VAL A 17 12.01 -13.60 -25.99
C VAL A 17 10.55 -14.03 -26.07
N LEU A 18 9.99 -14.42 -24.95
CA LEU A 18 8.58 -14.74 -24.83
C LEU A 18 7.84 -13.52 -24.27
N ILE A 19 6.90 -12.97 -25.02
CA ILE A 19 6.04 -11.87 -24.61
C ILE A 19 4.65 -12.42 -24.35
N ILE A 20 4.12 -12.18 -23.15
CA ILE A 20 2.79 -12.64 -22.75
C ILE A 20 1.99 -11.42 -22.26
N GLU A 21 0.86 -11.17 -22.88
CA GLU A 21 -0.06 -10.12 -22.48
C GLU A 21 -1.17 -10.73 -21.60
N GLU A 22 -1.38 -10.11 -20.44
CA GLU A 22 -2.43 -10.45 -19.48
C GLU A 22 -2.58 -11.97 -19.24
N PRO A 23 -1.53 -12.67 -18.78
CA PRO A 23 -1.58 -14.12 -18.59
C PRO A 23 -2.62 -14.57 -17.56
N GLU A 24 -3.11 -13.66 -16.73
CA GLU A 24 -4.19 -13.86 -15.76
C GLU A 24 -5.58 -13.97 -16.41
N ALA A 25 -5.76 -13.50 -17.62
CA ALA A 25 -7.06 -13.51 -18.28
C ALA A 25 -7.69 -14.91 -18.25
N HIS A 26 -8.89 -15.00 -17.69
CA HIS A 26 -9.66 -16.23 -17.53
C HIS A 26 -9.05 -17.30 -16.62
N LEU A 27 -8.02 -16.97 -15.83
CA LEU A 27 -7.40 -17.90 -14.90
C LEU A 27 -7.88 -17.68 -13.47
N HIS A 28 -8.26 -18.77 -12.80
CA HIS A 28 -8.48 -18.75 -11.36
C HIS A 28 -7.18 -18.42 -10.60
N PRO A 29 -7.20 -17.72 -9.45
CA PRO A 29 -6.00 -17.30 -8.70
C PRO A 29 -4.97 -18.42 -8.45
N ILE A 30 -5.44 -19.63 -8.17
CA ILE A 30 -4.53 -20.79 -8.02
C ILE A 30 -3.79 -21.10 -9.33
N ALA A 31 -4.47 -21.00 -10.47
CA ALA A 31 -3.87 -21.23 -11.78
C ALA A 31 -2.88 -20.12 -12.14
N GLN A 32 -3.15 -18.86 -11.75
CA GLN A 32 -2.22 -17.73 -11.92
C GLN A 32 -0.91 -18.00 -11.16
N ARG A 33 -0.97 -18.41 -9.88
CA ARG A 33 0.21 -18.77 -9.08
C ARG A 33 0.99 -19.95 -9.68
N TRP A 34 0.28 -20.93 -10.19
CA TRP A 34 0.93 -22.07 -10.88
C TRP A 34 1.63 -21.60 -12.16
N LEU A 35 0.97 -20.77 -12.95
CA LEU A 35 1.53 -20.20 -14.19
C LEU A 35 2.78 -19.36 -13.90
N LYS A 36 2.74 -18.49 -12.88
CA LYS A 36 3.91 -17.72 -12.43
C LYS A 36 5.09 -18.63 -12.12
N LYS A 37 4.89 -19.70 -11.33
CA LYS A 37 5.94 -20.66 -11.03
C LYS A 37 6.52 -21.33 -12.28
N TYR A 38 5.67 -21.59 -13.26
CA TYR A 38 6.11 -22.17 -14.52
C TYR A 38 6.94 -21.18 -15.35
N ILE A 39 6.52 -19.92 -15.41
CA ILE A 39 7.25 -18.84 -16.09
C ILE A 39 8.64 -18.64 -15.42
N ASN A 40 8.69 -18.61 -14.09
CA ASN A 40 9.97 -18.49 -13.38
C ASN A 40 10.93 -19.64 -13.76
N LYS A 41 10.45 -20.88 -13.86
CA LYS A 41 11.27 -22.02 -14.33
C LYS A 41 11.76 -21.84 -15.77
N MET A 42 10.97 -21.22 -16.63
CA MET A 42 11.41 -20.90 -17.99
C MET A 42 12.53 -19.85 -17.96
N CYS A 43 12.42 -18.82 -17.12
CA CYS A 43 13.49 -17.84 -16.93
C CYS A 43 14.77 -18.48 -16.39
N GLU A 44 14.67 -19.39 -15.42
CA GLU A 44 15.80 -20.18 -14.89
C GLU A 44 16.47 -21.03 -15.96
N SER A 45 15.73 -21.44 -17.00
CA SER A 45 16.25 -22.18 -18.16
C SER A 45 16.84 -21.28 -19.25
N GLY A 46 16.96 -19.95 -19.00
CA GLY A 46 17.61 -18.99 -19.90
C GLY A 46 16.64 -18.31 -20.90
N ILE A 47 15.32 -18.48 -20.75
CA ILE A 47 14.35 -17.80 -21.60
C ILE A 47 14.09 -16.41 -21.02
N GLN A 48 14.21 -15.39 -21.85
CA GLN A 48 13.73 -14.05 -21.48
C GLN A 48 12.20 -13.98 -21.62
N VAL A 49 11.52 -13.59 -20.54
CA VAL A 49 10.06 -13.46 -20.55
C VAL A 49 9.66 -12.03 -20.17
N VAL A 50 8.78 -11.43 -20.97
CA VAL A 50 8.16 -10.13 -20.70
C VAL A 50 6.67 -10.37 -20.52
N ILE A 51 6.11 -9.84 -19.42
CA ILE A 51 4.69 -10.00 -19.08
C ILE A 51 4.08 -8.63 -18.87
N SER A 52 2.95 -8.34 -19.52
CA SER A 52 2.05 -7.27 -19.09
C SER A 52 0.96 -7.87 -18.20
N THR A 53 0.69 -7.28 -17.05
CA THR A 53 -0.29 -7.83 -16.09
C THR A 53 -0.96 -6.75 -15.26
N HIS A 54 -2.20 -7.01 -14.86
CA HIS A 54 -2.94 -6.27 -13.84
C HIS A 54 -3.11 -7.07 -12.54
N SER A 55 -2.47 -8.25 -12.42
CA SER A 55 -2.58 -9.12 -11.24
C SER A 55 -1.36 -9.02 -10.33
N PRO A 56 -1.52 -8.71 -9.04
CA PRO A 56 -0.45 -8.76 -8.06
C PRO A 56 0.24 -10.12 -7.96
N GLU A 57 -0.45 -11.19 -8.35
CA GLU A 57 0.08 -12.56 -8.33
C GLU A 57 1.30 -12.75 -9.25
N PHE A 58 1.42 -11.96 -10.33
CA PHE A 58 2.57 -12.02 -11.24
C PHE A 58 3.74 -11.12 -10.81
N ILE A 59 3.51 -10.18 -9.90
CA ILE A 59 4.63 -9.39 -9.36
C ILE A 59 5.52 -10.28 -8.50
N ASP A 60 6.82 -10.23 -8.79
CA ASP A 60 7.83 -10.95 -8.01
C ASP A 60 8.64 -9.96 -7.16
N PRO A 61 8.41 -9.91 -5.83
CA PRO A 61 9.19 -9.03 -4.97
C PRO A 61 10.69 -9.33 -4.97
N SER A 62 11.09 -10.56 -5.33
CA SER A 62 12.50 -10.93 -5.42
C SER A 62 13.19 -10.41 -6.68
N ASN A 63 12.42 -9.91 -7.64
CA ASN A 63 12.92 -9.37 -8.91
C ASN A 63 12.31 -7.97 -9.16
N LEU A 64 12.52 -7.05 -8.24
CA LEU A 64 12.03 -5.68 -8.37
C LEU A 64 12.73 -4.91 -9.51
N ASP A 65 13.97 -5.27 -9.86
CA ASP A 65 14.67 -4.71 -11.01
C ASP A 65 13.96 -5.03 -12.34
N GLY A 66 13.23 -6.14 -12.40
CA GLY A 66 12.42 -6.52 -13.55
C GLY A 66 11.06 -5.83 -13.62
N LEU A 67 10.69 -5.03 -12.59
CA LEU A 67 9.40 -4.38 -12.52
C LEU A 67 9.41 -3.08 -13.31
N VAL A 68 8.52 -2.97 -14.30
CA VAL A 68 8.33 -1.78 -15.13
C VAL A 68 6.91 -1.26 -14.97
N LYS A 69 6.76 -0.03 -14.48
CA LYS A 69 5.49 0.68 -14.43
C LYS A 69 5.29 1.44 -15.73
N VAL A 70 4.18 1.15 -16.41
CA VAL A 70 3.74 1.90 -17.58
C VAL A 70 2.49 2.70 -17.22
N TYR A 71 2.50 4.01 -17.44
CA TYR A 71 1.38 4.88 -17.08
C TYR A 71 1.23 6.03 -18.06
N LYS A 72 0.06 6.67 -18.07
CA LYS A 72 -0.16 7.88 -18.86
C LYS A 72 -0.06 9.12 -18.00
N LYS A 73 0.68 10.12 -18.51
CA LYS A 73 0.72 11.47 -17.96
C LYS A 73 0.55 12.45 -19.13
N ASP A 74 -0.41 13.35 -19.01
CA ASP A 74 -0.71 14.35 -20.05
C ASP A 74 -0.92 13.71 -21.45
N SER A 75 -1.63 12.58 -21.50
CA SER A 75 -1.87 11.76 -22.70
C SER A 75 -0.61 11.10 -23.31
N ILE A 76 0.56 11.24 -22.68
CA ILE A 76 1.80 10.63 -23.12
C ILE A 76 2.10 9.39 -22.25
N THR A 77 2.46 8.29 -22.90
CA THR A 77 2.91 7.08 -22.19
C THR A 77 4.25 7.32 -21.53
N GLN A 78 4.33 7.05 -20.25
CA GLN A 78 5.55 7.13 -19.44
C GLN A 78 5.93 5.74 -18.95
N ILE A 79 7.21 5.53 -18.76
CA ILE A 79 7.78 4.29 -18.24
C ILE A 79 8.63 4.63 -17.03
N LYS A 80 8.44 3.92 -15.94
CA LYS A 80 9.28 4.00 -14.74
C LYS A 80 9.74 2.60 -14.38
N GLN A 81 11.05 2.44 -14.34
CA GLN A 81 11.74 1.30 -13.75
C GLN A 81 12.68 1.86 -12.69
N ILE A 82 12.89 1.15 -11.61
CA ILE A 82 13.78 1.59 -10.55
C ILE A 82 14.90 0.57 -10.36
N GLU A 83 16.12 1.06 -10.29
CA GLU A 83 17.29 0.26 -9.98
C GLU A 83 17.54 0.24 -8.46
N SER A 84 18.22 -0.79 -7.98
CA SER A 84 18.56 -0.94 -6.55
C SER A 84 19.29 0.28 -5.99
N CYS A 85 20.18 0.88 -6.79
CA CYS A 85 20.92 2.08 -6.40
C CYS A 85 20.01 3.31 -6.25
N GLU A 86 19.06 3.51 -7.18
CA GLU A 86 18.08 4.59 -7.12
C GLU A 86 17.16 4.43 -5.91
N LEU A 87 16.63 3.21 -5.70
CA LEU A 87 15.79 2.91 -4.54
C LEU A 87 16.53 3.15 -3.22
N TYR A 88 17.79 2.71 -3.12
CA TYR A 88 18.63 2.96 -1.96
C TYR A 88 18.79 4.47 -1.69
N ASN A 89 19.18 5.23 -2.68
CA ASN A 89 19.39 6.67 -2.51
C ASN A 89 18.11 7.38 -2.05
N HIS A 90 16.98 7.11 -2.69
CA HIS A 90 15.68 7.65 -2.27
C HIS A 90 15.32 7.24 -0.84
N CYS A 91 15.56 5.99 -0.46
CA CYS A 91 15.29 5.55 0.90
C CYS A 91 16.12 6.32 1.92
N ILE A 92 17.40 6.57 1.65
CA ILE A 92 18.29 7.34 2.54
C ILE A 92 17.86 8.82 2.60
N GLU A 93 17.57 9.44 1.46
CA GLU A 93 17.06 10.82 1.38
C GLU A 93 15.76 11.01 2.19
N LEU A 94 14.91 9.99 2.21
CA LEU A 94 13.68 9.95 2.98
C LEU A 94 13.88 9.39 4.41
N GLY A 95 15.10 9.48 4.96
CA GLY A 95 15.39 9.18 6.37
C GLY A 95 15.40 7.68 6.72
N ALA A 96 15.69 6.79 5.79
CA ALA A 96 15.93 5.40 6.14
C ALA A 96 17.25 5.24 6.92
N PRO A 97 17.32 4.34 7.91
CA PRO A 97 18.53 4.15 8.72
C PRO A 97 19.66 3.55 7.87
N SER A 98 20.69 4.35 7.59
CA SER A 98 21.83 3.98 6.75
C SER A 98 22.72 2.88 7.34
N ASP A 99 22.60 2.61 8.65
CA ASP A 99 23.27 1.51 9.35
C ASP A 99 22.60 0.14 9.10
N LYS A 100 21.38 0.13 8.56
CA LYS A 100 20.57 -1.09 8.34
C LYS A 100 20.30 -1.38 6.88
N ILE A 101 20.31 -0.37 6.03
CA ILE A 101 19.97 -0.47 4.61
C ILE A 101 21.21 -0.14 3.78
N THR A 102 21.59 -1.05 2.89
CA THR A 102 22.69 -0.89 1.93
C THR A 102 22.21 -1.13 0.51
N LYS A 103 23.03 -0.79 -0.48
CA LYS A 103 22.69 -1.04 -1.90
C LYS A 103 22.51 -2.53 -2.20
N GLU A 104 23.23 -3.39 -1.49
CA GLU A 104 23.18 -4.84 -1.66
C GLU A 104 21.95 -5.48 -1.01
N ASN A 105 21.49 -4.92 0.12
CA ASN A 105 20.39 -5.53 0.87
C ASN A 105 19.02 -4.89 0.60
N ILE A 106 18.93 -3.77 -0.12
CA ILE A 106 17.68 -3.02 -0.31
C ILE A 106 16.60 -3.85 -1.02
N LEU A 107 16.93 -4.56 -2.08
CA LEU A 107 15.98 -5.41 -2.79
C LEU A 107 15.59 -6.64 -1.97
N PRO A 108 16.53 -7.42 -1.39
CA PRO A 108 16.18 -8.49 -0.44
C PRO A 108 15.31 -8.01 0.73
N PHE A 109 15.57 -6.80 1.25
CA PHE A 109 14.75 -6.22 2.31
C PHE A 109 13.31 -5.99 1.87
N TYR A 110 13.09 -5.36 0.73
CA TYR A 110 11.73 -5.14 0.22
C TYR A 110 11.06 -6.44 -0.24
N SER A 111 11.82 -7.35 -0.83
CA SER A 111 11.33 -8.70 -1.15
C SER A 111 10.74 -9.41 0.07
N ALA A 112 11.41 -9.32 1.21
CA ALA A 112 10.94 -9.92 2.45
C ALA A 112 9.75 -9.18 3.10
N CYS A 113 9.48 -7.93 2.72
CA CYS A 113 8.47 -7.09 3.33
C CYS A 113 7.19 -6.92 2.52
N LEU A 114 7.25 -7.11 1.20
CA LEU A 114 6.12 -6.90 0.30
C LEU A 114 5.30 -8.19 0.17
N TYR A 115 4.08 -8.14 0.65
CA TYR A 115 3.11 -9.22 0.50
C TYR A 115 2.09 -8.84 -0.58
N SER A 116 1.27 -9.79 -1.00
CA SER A 116 0.24 -9.58 -2.04
C SER A 116 -0.66 -8.37 -1.78
N GLU A 117 -0.91 -8.03 -0.53
CA GLU A 117 -1.72 -6.87 -0.17
C GLU A 117 -1.02 -5.54 -0.50
N GLN A 118 0.27 -5.40 -0.14
CA GLN A 118 1.03 -4.20 -0.48
C GLN A 118 1.27 -4.10 -1.98
N LEU A 119 1.40 -5.23 -2.67
CA LEU A 119 1.57 -5.25 -4.13
C LEU A 119 0.36 -4.72 -4.90
N LYS A 120 -0.85 -4.74 -4.33
CA LYS A 120 -2.03 -4.09 -4.93
C LYS A 120 -1.81 -2.60 -5.19
N GLY A 121 -1.07 -1.92 -4.30
CA GLY A 121 -0.73 -0.51 -4.46
C GLY A 121 0.02 -0.20 -5.76
N LEU A 122 0.70 -1.17 -6.37
CA LEU A 122 1.39 -0.99 -7.64
C LEU A 122 0.43 -0.75 -8.83
N PHE A 123 -0.85 -1.06 -8.67
CA PHE A 123 -1.89 -0.84 -9.70
C PHE A 123 -2.74 0.41 -9.43
N ALA A 124 -2.51 1.09 -8.30
CA ALA A 124 -3.20 2.33 -7.97
C ALA A 124 -2.57 3.55 -8.66
N GLN A 125 -3.29 4.67 -8.69
CA GLN A 125 -2.74 5.99 -9.04
C GLN A 125 -2.29 6.74 -7.79
N THR A 126 -3.05 6.60 -6.72
CA THR A 126 -2.77 7.18 -5.40
C THR A 126 -2.92 6.11 -4.32
N ILE A 127 -2.07 6.14 -3.33
CA ILE A 127 -2.05 5.16 -2.24
C ILE A 127 -2.31 5.89 -0.92
N ILE A 128 -3.29 5.41 -0.16
CA ILE A 128 -3.47 5.80 1.23
C ILE A 128 -2.83 4.71 2.09
N LEU A 129 -1.72 5.04 2.72
CA LEU A 129 -1.06 4.16 3.67
C LEU A 129 -1.64 4.38 5.06
N VAL A 130 -2.13 3.32 5.69
CA VAL A 130 -2.68 3.34 7.05
C VAL A 130 -1.92 2.41 7.97
N GLU A 131 -2.01 2.63 9.29
CA GLU A 131 -1.27 1.80 10.25
C GLU A 131 -1.81 0.38 10.33
N GLY A 132 -3.13 0.24 10.42
CA GLY A 132 -3.73 -1.04 10.78
C GLY A 132 -5.03 -1.39 10.06
N ASP A 133 -5.66 -2.41 10.63
CA ASP A 133 -6.91 -2.96 10.09
C ASP A 133 -8.11 -2.06 10.41
N SER A 134 -8.10 -1.30 11.51
CA SER A 134 -9.22 -0.42 11.88
C SER A 134 -9.51 0.60 10.78
N GLU A 135 -8.49 1.34 10.36
CA GLU A 135 -8.59 2.34 9.31
C GLU A 135 -8.85 1.67 7.96
N SER A 136 -8.09 0.62 7.63
CA SER A 136 -8.21 -0.08 6.35
C SER A 136 -9.62 -0.63 6.10
N LEU A 137 -10.31 -1.11 7.14
CA LEU A 137 -11.65 -1.69 7.04
C LEU A 137 -12.78 -0.67 7.16
N SER A 138 -12.56 0.45 7.83
CA SER A 138 -13.62 1.45 8.11
C SER A 138 -13.63 2.61 7.10
N LEU A 139 -12.46 3.08 6.66
CA LEU A 139 -12.35 4.23 5.77
C LEU A 139 -13.14 4.10 4.47
N PRO A 140 -13.18 2.94 3.76
CA PRO A 140 -13.96 2.82 2.54
C PRO A 140 -15.43 3.20 2.71
N PHE A 141 -16.07 2.83 3.83
CA PHE A 141 -17.46 3.18 4.12
C PHE A 141 -17.68 4.67 4.31
N TYR A 142 -16.74 5.35 4.98
CA TYR A 142 -16.83 6.80 5.19
C TYR A 142 -16.57 7.58 3.91
N PHE A 143 -15.62 7.17 3.08
CA PHE A 143 -15.38 7.77 1.77
C PHE A 143 -16.59 7.62 0.85
N GLU A 144 -17.16 6.42 0.76
CA GLU A 144 -18.35 6.15 -0.04
C GLU A 144 -19.54 7.02 0.41
N ARG A 145 -19.78 7.11 1.73
CA ARG A 145 -20.83 7.95 2.32
C ARG A 145 -20.61 9.43 2.06
N ALA A 146 -19.36 9.88 2.00
CA ALA A 146 -19.00 11.24 1.59
C ALA A 146 -19.17 11.50 0.08
N GLY A 147 -19.63 10.50 -0.69
CA GLY A 147 -19.76 10.59 -2.14
C GLY A 147 -18.43 10.57 -2.88
N PHE A 148 -17.39 10.07 -2.25
CA PHE A 148 -16.05 9.96 -2.84
C PHE A 148 -15.69 8.49 -3.06
N ASN A 149 -15.82 8.03 -4.29
CA ASN A 149 -15.52 6.66 -4.66
C ASN A 149 -14.01 6.48 -4.88
N LEU A 150 -13.38 5.63 -4.07
CA LEU A 150 -11.93 5.39 -4.11
C LEU A 150 -11.51 4.72 -5.42
N GLU A 151 -12.23 3.70 -5.87
CA GLU A 151 -11.90 2.93 -7.06
C GLU A 151 -11.95 3.80 -8.31
N SER A 152 -12.99 4.64 -8.46
CA SER A 152 -13.13 5.54 -9.61
C SER A 152 -12.05 6.63 -9.66
N ASN A 153 -11.43 6.94 -8.51
CA ASN A 153 -10.30 7.86 -8.40
C ASN A 153 -8.95 7.13 -8.44
N GLY A 154 -8.94 5.83 -8.67
CA GLY A 154 -7.71 5.03 -8.74
C GLY A 154 -6.93 4.99 -7.42
N ILE A 155 -7.65 5.02 -6.29
CA ILE A 155 -7.06 5.08 -4.94
C ILE A 155 -7.17 3.71 -4.28
N GLU A 156 -6.05 3.23 -3.73
CA GLU A 156 -5.98 2.00 -2.93
C GLU A 156 -5.57 2.32 -1.50
N ILE A 157 -6.26 1.72 -0.53
CA ILE A 157 -5.89 1.80 0.88
C ILE A 157 -5.02 0.60 1.24
N ILE A 158 -3.79 0.85 1.63
CA ILE A 158 -2.80 -0.18 1.97
C ILE A 158 -2.45 -0.10 3.45
N LYS A 159 -2.71 -1.18 4.19
CA LYS A 159 -2.28 -1.28 5.59
C LYS A 159 -0.80 -1.62 5.70
N SER A 160 -0.13 -0.97 6.63
CA SER A 160 1.30 -1.14 6.87
C SER A 160 1.63 -2.19 7.95
N GLN A 161 0.63 -2.68 8.67
CA GLN A 161 0.82 -3.56 9.83
C GLN A 161 1.64 -2.87 10.94
N GLY A 162 1.31 -1.62 11.22
CA GLY A 162 1.84 -0.81 12.31
C GLY A 162 2.73 0.35 11.84
N LYS A 163 2.81 1.36 12.69
CA LYS A 163 3.49 2.64 12.50
C LYS A 163 4.94 2.50 11.99
N ASN A 164 5.67 1.51 12.52
CA ASN A 164 7.07 1.27 12.14
C ASN A 164 7.25 0.90 10.65
N ASN A 165 6.24 0.30 10.05
CA ASN A 165 6.28 -0.14 8.65
C ASN A 165 5.76 0.92 7.68
N LEU A 166 4.98 1.91 8.16
CA LEU A 166 4.32 2.89 7.31
C LEU A 166 5.33 3.67 6.47
N LEU A 167 6.36 4.24 7.09
CA LEU A 167 7.41 4.97 6.39
C LEU A 167 8.23 4.07 5.45
N LYS A 168 8.36 2.77 5.76
CA LYS A 168 9.01 1.81 4.85
C LYS A 168 8.24 1.68 3.54
N TYR A 169 6.93 1.46 3.59
CA TYR A 169 6.11 1.38 2.39
C TYR A 169 5.97 2.73 1.68
N TYR A 170 5.90 3.84 2.43
CA TYR A 170 5.93 5.17 1.85
C TYR A 170 7.17 5.37 0.98
N ARG A 171 8.38 5.08 1.50
CA ARG A 171 9.64 5.20 0.75
C ARG A 171 9.62 4.36 -0.51
N PHE A 172 9.14 3.12 -0.41
CA PHE A 172 9.03 2.22 -1.57
C PHE A 172 8.13 2.80 -2.66
N PHE A 173 6.90 3.16 -2.34
CA PHE A 173 5.95 3.63 -3.33
C PHE A 173 6.34 4.99 -3.93
N ILE A 174 6.85 5.92 -3.12
CA ILE A 174 7.35 7.22 -3.62
C ILE A 174 8.52 7.01 -4.59
N SER A 175 9.42 6.06 -4.32
CA SER A 175 10.52 5.73 -5.22
C SER A 175 10.06 5.24 -6.58
N PHE A 176 8.91 4.55 -6.65
CA PHE A 176 8.26 4.17 -7.90
C PHE A 176 7.37 5.28 -8.49
N GLY A 177 7.38 6.50 -7.93
CA GLY A 177 6.63 7.64 -8.44
C GLY A 177 5.12 7.55 -8.20
N TYR A 178 4.69 6.88 -7.12
CA TYR A 178 3.30 6.92 -6.68
C TYR A 178 3.02 8.14 -5.82
N ARG A 179 1.81 8.70 -5.95
CA ARG A 179 1.30 9.65 -4.96
C ARG A 179 0.88 8.87 -3.72
N CYS A 180 1.42 9.24 -2.56
CA CYS A 180 1.10 8.57 -1.29
C CYS A 180 0.58 9.58 -0.27
N PHE A 181 -0.41 9.14 0.49
CA PHE A 181 -0.90 9.81 1.68
C PHE A 181 -0.75 8.87 2.87
N CYS A 182 0.00 9.29 3.89
CA CYS A 182 0.24 8.51 5.10
C CYS A 182 -0.72 8.94 6.20
N LEU A 183 -1.51 8.03 6.72
CA LEU A 183 -2.38 8.24 7.88
C LEU A 183 -1.85 7.46 9.07
N PHE A 184 -1.55 8.14 10.17
CA PHE A 184 -0.94 7.51 11.34
C PHE A 184 -1.48 8.05 12.67
N ASP A 185 -1.31 7.27 13.72
CA ASP A 185 -1.60 7.66 15.08
C ASP A 185 -0.37 8.36 15.69
N ALA A 186 -0.55 9.51 16.33
CA ALA A 186 0.56 10.17 17.00
C ALA A 186 1.01 9.42 18.26
N ASP A 187 0.09 8.70 18.93
CA ASP A 187 0.37 7.91 20.15
C ASP A 187 1.09 8.71 21.26
N GLU A 188 0.92 10.03 21.27
CA GLU A 188 1.61 10.90 22.23
C GLU A 188 1.29 10.47 23.67
N GLY A 189 2.37 10.31 24.46
CA GLY A 189 2.25 9.89 25.87
C GLY A 189 2.06 8.38 26.10
N HIS A 190 1.98 7.57 25.04
CA HIS A 190 1.79 6.12 25.14
C HIS A 190 3.05 5.29 24.87
N GLY A 191 4.24 5.92 24.86
CA GLY A 191 5.53 5.25 24.64
C GLY A 191 5.81 4.78 23.21
N ARG A 192 4.92 5.09 22.27
CA ARG A 192 5.07 4.84 20.83
C ARG A 192 5.40 6.10 20.04
N ASP A 193 5.51 7.21 20.73
CA ASP A 193 5.81 8.57 20.22
C ASP A 193 7.22 8.70 19.62
N LYS A 194 8.17 7.80 20.00
CA LYS A 194 9.55 7.83 19.47
C LYS A 194 9.68 7.85 17.95
N LYS A 195 8.66 7.37 17.24
CA LYS A 195 8.63 7.38 15.78
C LYS A 195 8.09 8.68 15.19
N ASN A 196 7.47 9.53 16.00
CA ASN A 196 6.94 10.81 15.53
C ASN A 196 8.03 11.70 14.95
N ASP A 197 9.25 11.62 15.45
CA ASP A 197 10.37 12.43 14.94
C ASP A 197 10.73 12.06 13.50
N ASP A 198 10.64 10.77 13.13
CA ASP A 198 10.85 10.33 11.74
C ASP A 198 9.76 10.93 10.83
N PHE A 199 8.48 10.93 11.26
CA PHE A 199 7.36 11.51 10.50
C PHE A 199 7.49 13.04 10.41
N LYS A 200 7.83 13.71 11.53
CA LYS A 200 8.08 15.16 11.54
C LYS A 200 9.17 15.53 10.55
N SER A 201 10.27 14.79 10.52
CA SER A 201 11.39 15.06 9.63
C SER A 201 11.05 14.84 8.16
N ILE A 202 10.35 13.75 7.84
CA ILE A 202 10.05 13.39 6.43
C ILE A 202 8.98 14.30 5.84
N PHE A 203 7.97 14.68 6.62
CA PHE A 203 6.83 15.45 6.16
C PHE A 203 6.86 16.93 6.55
N ASP A 204 7.95 17.38 7.16
CA ASP A 204 8.11 18.77 7.66
C ASP A 204 6.95 19.16 8.61
N ILE A 205 6.60 18.25 9.50
CA ILE A 205 5.57 18.49 10.51
C ILE A 205 6.21 19.20 11.71
N GLY A 206 5.72 20.37 12.06
CA GLY A 206 6.20 21.10 13.23
C GLY A 206 5.88 20.38 14.55
N THR A 207 4.91 20.88 15.29
CA THR A 207 4.45 20.26 16.54
C THR A 207 3.27 19.34 16.26
N ILE A 208 3.28 18.14 16.83
CA ILE A 208 2.13 17.25 16.87
C ILE A 208 1.23 17.66 18.04
N ASP A 209 -0.06 17.88 17.76
CA ASP A 209 -1.07 18.11 18.79
C ASP A 209 -1.61 16.77 19.30
N SER A 210 -1.46 16.52 20.59
CA SER A 210 -1.86 15.27 21.26
C SER A 210 -3.30 15.29 21.80
N ALA A 211 -4.12 16.28 21.43
CA ALA A 211 -5.51 16.30 21.86
C ALA A 211 -6.31 15.11 21.30
N GLN A 212 -7.19 14.53 22.11
CA GLN A 212 -7.98 13.35 21.75
C GLN A 212 -8.87 13.55 20.51
N ASN A 213 -9.32 14.79 20.29
CA ASN A 213 -10.15 15.19 19.15
C ASN A 213 -9.34 15.84 18.03
N CYS A 214 -8.01 15.79 18.09
CA CYS A 214 -7.15 16.36 17.07
C CYS A 214 -7.04 15.44 15.86
N PHE A 215 -7.29 16.01 14.69
CA PHE A 215 -6.85 15.51 13.41
C PHE A 215 -6.18 16.64 12.64
N SER A 216 -4.99 16.38 12.13
CA SER A 216 -4.27 17.33 11.27
C SER A 216 -3.77 16.64 10.03
N CYS A 217 -3.73 17.34 8.90
CA CYS A 217 -3.21 16.79 7.66
C CYS A 217 -2.52 17.84 6.79
N GLY A 218 -1.59 17.37 5.99
CA GLY A 218 -0.94 18.10 4.89
C GLY A 218 -1.12 17.36 3.58
N GLN A 219 -0.31 17.68 2.58
CA GLN A 219 -0.45 17.12 1.23
C GLN A 219 -0.19 15.60 1.14
N GLN A 220 0.62 15.06 2.04
CA GLN A 220 1.07 13.67 1.98
C GLN A 220 0.89 12.92 3.30
N TRP A 221 0.32 13.55 4.30
CA TRP A 221 0.18 12.99 5.63
C TRP A 221 -1.09 13.47 6.34
N GLY A 222 -1.57 12.64 7.24
CA GLY A 222 -2.56 12.96 8.25
C GLY A 222 -2.27 12.20 9.52
N TYR A 223 -2.60 12.77 10.67
CA TYR A 223 -2.46 12.07 11.94
C TYR A 223 -3.63 12.34 12.88
N PHE A 224 -3.90 11.36 13.73
CA PHE A 224 -4.74 11.50 14.91
C PHE A 224 -3.86 11.83 16.12
N GLY A 225 -4.26 12.77 16.96
CA GLY A 225 -3.44 13.24 18.09
C GLY A 225 -3.08 12.14 19.10
N VAL A 226 -3.99 11.20 19.32
CA VAL A 226 -3.74 9.98 20.10
C VAL A 226 -3.82 8.79 19.15
N ASP A 227 -4.99 8.19 18.97
CA ASP A 227 -5.26 7.11 18.04
C ASP A 227 -6.62 7.31 17.33
N TYR A 228 -6.82 6.53 16.26
CA TYR A 228 -8.03 6.57 15.45
C TYR A 228 -9.30 6.36 16.29
N GLU A 229 -9.33 5.34 17.14
CA GLU A 229 -10.53 5.04 17.95
C GLU A 229 -10.82 6.13 18.97
N THR A 230 -9.78 6.71 19.58
CA THR A 230 -9.93 7.82 20.54
C THR A 230 -10.49 9.06 19.85
N TYR A 231 -10.00 9.39 18.67
CA TYR A 231 -10.55 10.45 17.85
C TYR A 231 -12.04 10.22 17.54
N MET A 232 -12.38 9.01 17.08
CA MET A 232 -13.76 8.65 16.74
C MET A 232 -14.71 8.79 17.94
N ARG A 233 -14.30 8.31 19.12
CA ARG A 233 -15.11 8.45 20.36
C ARG A 233 -15.28 9.90 20.77
N SER A 234 -14.31 10.76 20.52
CA SER A 234 -14.35 12.16 20.94
C SER A 234 -15.12 13.09 19.98
N THR A 235 -15.23 12.72 18.71
CA THR A 235 -15.77 13.58 17.66
C THR A 235 -17.08 13.10 17.04
N VAL A 236 -17.37 11.80 17.12
CA VAL A 236 -18.60 11.20 16.58
C VAL A 236 -19.52 10.81 17.73
N ALA A 237 -20.56 11.58 17.95
CA ALA A 237 -21.41 11.49 19.15
C ALA A 237 -22.01 10.09 19.42
N SER A 238 -22.35 9.32 18.39
CA SER A 238 -22.91 7.98 18.50
C SER A 238 -21.89 6.85 18.53
N TYR A 239 -20.59 7.17 18.38
CA TYR A 239 -19.56 6.13 18.17
C TYR A 239 -19.44 5.17 19.36
N SER A 240 -19.40 5.71 20.59
CA SER A 240 -19.25 4.88 21.82
C SER A 240 -20.44 3.95 22.04
N ASP A 241 -21.65 4.40 21.78
CA ASP A 241 -22.86 3.58 21.91
C ASP A 241 -22.85 2.46 20.85
N MET A 242 -22.56 2.80 19.60
CA MET A 242 -22.45 1.82 18.52
C MET A 242 -21.28 0.85 18.71
N GLU A 243 -20.18 1.30 19.33
CA GLU A 243 -19.06 0.43 19.72
C GLU A 243 -19.50 -0.60 20.76
N SER A 244 -20.32 -0.20 21.75
CA SER A 244 -20.89 -1.11 22.74
C SER A 244 -21.85 -2.12 22.09
N ASP A 245 -22.77 -1.64 21.27
CA ASP A 245 -23.69 -2.49 20.52
C ASP A 245 -22.96 -3.48 19.62
N ALA A 246 -21.89 -3.05 18.96
CA ALA A 246 -21.06 -3.92 18.14
C ALA A 246 -20.39 -5.03 18.94
N LYS A 247 -19.84 -4.72 20.11
CA LYS A 247 -19.24 -5.72 21.01
C LYS A 247 -20.23 -6.78 21.43
N ASP A 248 -21.43 -6.37 21.80
CA ASP A 248 -22.49 -7.27 22.23
C ASP A 248 -23.04 -8.10 21.07
N PHE A 249 -23.29 -7.49 19.91
CA PHE A 249 -23.82 -8.16 18.73
C PHE A 249 -22.84 -9.14 18.09
N LEU A 250 -21.56 -8.74 17.98
CA LEU A 250 -20.51 -9.54 17.33
C LEU A 250 -19.81 -10.49 18.30
N LEU A 251 -20.09 -10.39 19.61
CA LEU A 251 -19.37 -11.11 20.66
C LEU A 251 -17.86 -11.00 20.53
N SER A 252 -17.38 -9.79 20.18
CA SER A 252 -15.97 -9.53 19.87
C SER A 252 -15.49 -8.21 20.47
N ASN A 253 -14.25 -8.23 20.97
CA ASN A 253 -13.53 -7.02 21.41
C ASN A 253 -12.45 -6.58 20.39
N SER A 254 -12.46 -7.13 19.18
CA SER A 254 -11.49 -6.80 18.14
C SER A 254 -11.77 -5.39 17.60
N LYS A 255 -10.86 -4.45 17.85
CA LYS A 255 -10.96 -3.06 17.39
C LYS A 255 -11.28 -2.94 15.89
N PRO A 256 -10.58 -3.65 14.96
CA PRO A 256 -10.86 -3.55 13.54
C PRO A 256 -12.27 -4.02 13.14
N ILE A 257 -12.75 -5.11 13.75
CA ILE A 257 -14.09 -5.65 13.48
C ILE A 257 -15.15 -4.64 13.94
N ILE A 258 -14.95 -4.07 15.11
CA ILE A 258 -15.83 -3.04 15.69
C ILE A 258 -15.81 -1.78 14.82
N ALA A 259 -14.63 -1.28 14.47
CA ALA A 259 -14.48 -0.09 13.63
C ALA A 259 -15.19 -0.26 12.28
N LYS A 260 -15.06 -1.42 11.64
CA LYS A 260 -15.79 -1.75 10.42
C LYS A 260 -17.28 -1.73 10.62
N TYR A 261 -17.78 -2.42 11.65
CA TYR A 261 -19.22 -2.51 11.95
C TYR A 261 -19.82 -1.11 12.19
N VAL A 262 -19.14 -0.30 13.00
CA VAL A 262 -19.58 1.09 13.26
C VAL A 262 -19.59 1.92 11.98
N ALA A 263 -18.53 1.83 11.17
CA ALA A 263 -18.47 2.55 9.92
C ALA A 263 -19.56 2.14 8.94
N GLU A 264 -19.92 0.86 8.90
CA GLU A 264 -20.98 0.34 8.05
C GLU A 264 -22.38 0.83 8.48
N LYS A 265 -22.62 0.96 9.78
CA LYS A 265 -23.93 1.28 10.35
C LYS A 265 -24.14 2.75 10.68
N ASN A 266 -23.08 3.52 10.89
CA ASN A 266 -23.14 4.91 11.28
C ASN A 266 -23.30 5.82 10.07
N ASP A 267 -24.35 6.66 10.07
CA ASP A 267 -24.61 7.62 8.98
C ASP A 267 -23.77 8.91 9.08
N ILE A 268 -23.07 9.11 10.20
CA ILE A 268 -22.23 10.29 10.42
C ILE A 268 -20.90 10.14 9.68
N ILE A 269 -20.55 11.15 8.90
CA ILE A 269 -19.24 11.24 8.25
C ILE A 269 -18.29 11.97 9.22
N PRO A 270 -17.21 11.34 9.68
CA PRO A 270 -16.22 12.00 10.52
C PRO A 270 -15.56 13.16 9.76
N GLY A 271 -15.34 14.30 10.44
CA GLY A 271 -14.83 15.52 9.78
C GLY A 271 -13.46 15.37 9.11
N PHE A 272 -12.62 14.45 9.58
CA PHE A 272 -11.31 14.18 8.96
C PHE A 272 -11.42 13.62 7.54
N ILE A 273 -12.51 12.96 7.19
CA ILE A 273 -12.72 12.40 5.84
C ILE A 273 -12.77 13.52 4.78
N GLU A 274 -13.48 14.62 5.06
CA GLU A 274 -13.53 15.75 4.14
C GLU A 274 -12.14 16.40 3.96
N ASN A 275 -11.35 16.47 5.05
CA ASN A 275 -9.99 17.00 4.99
C ASN A 275 -9.11 16.13 4.07
N ILE A 276 -9.18 14.80 4.21
CA ILE A 276 -8.44 13.88 3.34
C ILE A 276 -8.92 14.00 1.89
N ILE A 277 -10.23 14.04 1.63
CA ILE A 277 -10.79 14.20 0.28
C ILE A 277 -10.25 15.47 -0.40
N ASN A 278 -10.21 16.59 0.34
CA ASN A 278 -9.70 17.85 -0.19
C ASN A 278 -8.21 17.78 -0.58
N VAL A 279 -7.43 16.99 0.15
CA VAL A 279 -6.01 16.75 -0.19
C VAL A 279 -5.88 15.81 -1.40
N LEU A 280 -6.76 14.81 -1.52
CA LEU A 280 -6.68 13.80 -2.59
C LEU A 280 -7.13 14.33 -3.96
N ARG A 281 -8.02 15.34 -3.99
CA ARG A 281 -8.42 16.06 -5.21
C ARG A 281 -7.29 16.93 -5.76
#